data_958cb60b106a62ed3ce3a27992172ac5
#
_entry.id   958cb60b106a62ed3ce3a27992172ac5
#
_cell.length_a   1.000
_cell.length_b   1.000
_cell.length_c   1.000
_cell.angle_alpha   90.00
_cell.angle_beta   90.00
_cell.angle_gamma   90.00
#
_symmetry.space_group_name_H-M   'P 1'
#
loop_
_entity.id
_entity.type
_entity.pdbx_description
1 polymer ?
#
loop_
_entity_poly.entity_id
_entity_poly.type
_entity_poly.pdbx_seq_one_letter_code
_entity_poly.pdbx_strand_id
1 'polypeptide(L)'
;DNADLLVINKPTGLAVHEGSGVRLGLIESLRSLFPDARYLELVHRLDRDTSGLVLVAKNSRTLRALHQQLRNDAVDKRYLALVAGKWPAYQKSVSAPLAKRHTPSGERIVKVAPEGKAAKTEMQVLERFPGATLIEAKPVSGRTHQIRVHTQHIGHPILGDIKYQNDQSQAVTATAGLKRLFLHAKAIAFELAGDHYELECSLDAELESVLRGLRSQR
;
A
#
# COMPACT_ATOMS: atom_id res chain seq x y z
N ASP A 1 13.38 15.71 1.49
CA ASP A 1 13.69 16.37 0.21
C ASP A 1 15.19 16.60 0.08
N ASN A 2 15.76 16.20 -1.05
CA ASN A 2 17.14 16.52 -1.43
C ASN A 2 17.19 16.87 -2.95
N ALA A 3 18.40 16.97 -3.52
CA ALA A 3 18.58 17.33 -4.94
C ALA A 3 17.99 16.30 -5.92
N ASP A 4 17.92 15.03 -5.54
CA ASP A 4 17.56 13.91 -6.41
C ASP A 4 16.14 13.39 -6.18
N LEU A 5 15.62 13.51 -4.94
CA LEU A 5 14.43 12.80 -4.50
C LEU A 5 13.58 13.65 -3.56
N LEU A 6 12.28 13.59 -3.78
CA LEU A 6 11.25 14.07 -2.85
C LEU A 6 10.49 12.86 -2.30
N VAL A 7 10.36 12.77 -0.98
CA VAL A 7 9.66 11.69 -0.28
C VAL A 7 8.41 12.26 0.35
N ILE A 8 7.26 11.69 0.01
CA ILE A 8 5.95 12.17 0.45
C ILE A 8 5.28 11.12 1.33
N ASN A 9 4.82 11.51 2.51
CA ASN A 9 3.83 10.75 3.25
C ASN A 9 2.43 11.08 2.70
N LYS A 10 1.97 10.27 1.74
CA LYS A 10 0.70 10.48 1.04
C LYS A 10 -0.48 10.22 1.99
N PRO A 11 -1.44 11.14 2.13
CA PRO A 11 -2.68 10.86 2.85
C PRO A 11 -3.53 9.81 2.11
N THR A 12 -4.48 9.19 2.83
CA THR A 12 -5.54 8.39 2.21
C THR A 12 -6.44 9.25 1.33
N GLY A 13 -7.14 8.65 0.38
CA GLY A 13 -8.10 9.33 -0.50
C GLY A 13 -7.47 10.09 -1.67
N LEU A 14 -6.16 10.38 -1.63
CA LEU A 14 -5.45 11.06 -2.71
C LEU A 14 -4.89 10.05 -3.71
N ALA A 15 -5.31 10.13 -4.97
CA ALA A 15 -4.72 9.36 -6.05
C ALA A 15 -3.32 9.88 -6.40
N VAL A 16 -2.43 9.02 -6.87
CA VAL A 16 -1.07 9.44 -7.26
C VAL A 16 -1.03 10.16 -8.60
N HIS A 17 -1.96 9.85 -9.51
CA HIS A 17 -2.14 10.46 -10.83
C HIS A 17 -3.60 10.85 -11.05
N GLU A 18 -3.83 11.78 -11.96
CA GLU A 18 -5.13 11.99 -12.59
C GLU A 18 -5.64 10.72 -13.25
N GLY A 19 -6.95 10.56 -13.34
CA GLY A 19 -7.59 9.42 -13.96
C GLY A 19 -9.11 9.55 -13.95
N SER A 20 -9.82 8.51 -14.35
CA SER A 20 -11.29 8.52 -14.41
C SER A 20 -11.89 8.97 -13.06
N GLY A 21 -12.47 10.17 -13.02
CA GLY A 21 -13.09 10.76 -11.84
C GLY A 21 -12.15 11.46 -10.85
N VAL A 22 -10.86 11.59 -11.16
CA VAL A 22 -9.88 12.33 -10.33
C VAL A 22 -9.37 13.51 -11.14
N ARG A 23 -9.68 14.74 -10.72
CA ARG A 23 -9.26 15.99 -11.40
C ARG A 23 -7.84 16.42 -11.06
N LEU A 24 -7.32 16.03 -9.88
CA LEU A 24 -5.99 16.40 -9.41
C LEU A 24 -5.40 15.25 -8.60
N GLY A 25 -4.28 14.70 -9.06
CA GLY A 25 -3.51 13.68 -8.34
C GLY A 25 -2.34 14.28 -7.57
N LEU A 26 -1.61 13.44 -6.84
CA LEU A 26 -0.43 13.85 -6.06
C LEU A 26 0.62 14.53 -6.94
N ILE A 27 0.96 13.94 -8.10
CA ILE A 27 2.04 14.46 -8.94
C ILE A 27 1.65 15.79 -9.58
N GLU A 28 0.40 15.97 -9.98
CA GLU A 28 -0.10 17.22 -10.53
C GLU A 28 -0.11 18.32 -9.46
N SER A 29 -0.52 17.98 -8.23
CA SER A 29 -0.47 18.88 -7.07
C SER A 29 0.97 19.33 -6.76
N LEU A 30 1.93 18.39 -6.78
CA LEU A 30 3.33 18.71 -6.54
C LEU A 30 3.91 19.62 -7.64
N ARG A 31 3.59 19.38 -8.91
CA ARG A 31 4.01 20.25 -10.02
C ARG A 31 3.45 21.66 -9.89
N SER A 32 2.23 21.80 -9.36
CA SER A 32 1.64 23.12 -9.09
C SER A 32 2.30 23.82 -7.90
N LEU A 33 2.70 23.07 -6.86
CA LEU A 33 3.38 23.60 -5.68
C LEU A 33 4.85 23.95 -5.92
N PHE A 34 5.49 23.30 -6.87
CA PHE A 34 6.90 23.49 -7.23
C PHE A 34 7.02 23.89 -8.71
N PRO A 35 6.53 25.08 -9.12
CA PRO A 35 6.49 25.48 -10.53
C PRO A 35 7.87 25.60 -11.17
N ASP A 36 8.90 25.89 -10.38
CA ASP A 36 10.29 25.98 -10.83
C ASP A 36 11.00 24.62 -10.95
N ALA A 37 10.37 23.55 -10.49
CA ALA A 37 10.93 22.22 -10.60
C ALA A 37 10.85 21.73 -12.04
N ARG A 38 11.99 21.65 -12.72
CA ARG A 38 12.10 21.21 -14.14
C ARG A 38 11.69 19.75 -14.34
N TYR A 39 11.69 18.95 -13.27
CA TYR A 39 11.41 17.52 -13.34
C TYR A 39 10.83 17.02 -12.03
N LEU A 40 9.63 16.46 -12.07
CA LEU A 40 8.98 15.74 -10.95
C LEU A 40 8.22 14.55 -11.54
N GLU A 41 8.66 13.34 -11.23
CA GLU A 41 8.05 12.10 -11.70
C GLU A 41 7.93 11.06 -10.58
N LEU A 42 6.78 10.39 -10.53
CA LEU A 42 6.56 9.31 -9.58
C LEU A 42 7.49 8.12 -9.85
N VAL A 43 8.22 7.68 -8.85
CA VAL A 43 9.02 6.44 -8.92
C VAL A 43 8.15 5.20 -8.86
N HIS A 44 7.11 5.22 -8.02
CA HIS A 44 6.14 4.15 -7.88
C HIS A 44 4.77 4.71 -7.51
N ARG A 45 3.80 3.83 -7.34
CA ARG A 45 2.43 4.23 -7.02
C ARG A 45 1.91 3.56 -5.78
N LEU A 46 1.01 4.25 -5.08
CA LEU A 46 0.09 3.70 -4.10
C LEU A 46 -1.34 3.78 -4.65
N ASP A 47 -2.21 2.91 -4.17
CA ASP A 47 -3.65 3.04 -4.42
C ASP A 47 -4.18 4.32 -3.77
N ARG A 48 -5.30 4.85 -4.27
CA ARG A 48 -5.91 6.08 -3.74
C ARG A 48 -6.09 6.03 -2.22
N ASP A 49 -6.61 4.92 -1.72
CA ASP A 49 -7.00 4.77 -0.32
C ASP A 49 -5.87 4.25 0.58
N THR A 50 -4.72 3.87 0.01
CA THR A 50 -3.49 3.53 0.74
C THR A 50 -2.75 4.81 1.12
N SER A 51 -2.38 4.95 2.38
CA SER A 51 -1.53 6.05 2.88
C SER A 51 -0.05 5.64 2.97
N GLY A 52 0.85 6.59 3.19
CA GLY A 52 2.25 6.37 3.48
C GLY A 52 3.22 6.77 2.37
N LEU A 53 4.42 6.24 2.38
CA LEU A 53 5.55 6.71 1.60
C LEU A 53 5.38 6.53 0.09
N VAL A 54 5.59 7.64 -0.63
CA VAL A 54 5.69 7.70 -2.10
C VAL A 54 6.97 8.44 -2.46
N LEU A 55 7.74 7.88 -3.38
CA LEU A 55 8.97 8.48 -3.92
C LEU A 55 8.68 9.24 -5.22
N VAL A 56 9.20 10.46 -5.32
CA VAL A 56 9.13 11.32 -6.51
C VAL A 56 10.55 11.71 -6.91
N ALA A 57 10.96 11.34 -8.11
CA ALA A 57 12.28 11.68 -8.63
C ALA A 57 12.31 13.13 -9.13
N LYS A 58 13.38 13.85 -8.82
CA LYS A 58 13.62 15.24 -9.24
C LYS A 58 14.50 15.34 -10.49
N ASN A 59 14.94 14.21 -11.03
CA ASN A 59 15.64 14.10 -12.29
C ASN A 59 15.48 12.71 -12.95
N SER A 60 15.76 12.61 -14.24
CA SER A 60 15.57 11.39 -15.02
C SER A 60 16.58 10.28 -14.69
N ARG A 61 17.77 10.63 -14.17
CA ARG A 61 18.80 9.65 -13.75
C ARG A 61 18.31 8.88 -12.54
N THR A 62 17.84 9.58 -11.52
CA THR A 62 17.25 9.01 -10.31
C THR A 62 16.03 8.13 -10.64
N LEU A 63 15.12 8.61 -11.50
CA LEU A 63 13.96 7.81 -11.92
C LEU A 63 14.37 6.49 -12.56
N ARG A 64 15.32 6.52 -13.50
CA ARG A 64 15.79 5.30 -14.18
C ARG A 64 16.46 4.31 -13.23
N ALA A 65 17.30 4.81 -12.31
CA ALA A 65 17.99 3.99 -11.32
C ALA A 65 16.98 3.27 -10.39
N LEU A 66 16.01 3.99 -9.84
CA LEU A 66 14.99 3.42 -8.96
C LEU A 66 14.01 2.50 -9.71
N HIS A 67 13.63 2.83 -10.96
CA HIS A 67 12.83 1.93 -11.80
C HIS A 67 13.56 0.62 -12.11
N GLN A 68 14.88 0.64 -12.30
CA GLN A 68 15.68 -0.57 -12.47
C GLN A 68 15.64 -1.45 -11.22
N GLN A 69 15.82 -0.87 -10.04
CA GLN A 69 15.72 -1.60 -8.78
C GLN A 69 14.32 -2.18 -8.55
N LEU A 70 13.27 -1.41 -8.85
CA LEU A 70 11.88 -1.90 -8.76
C LEU A 70 11.61 -3.07 -9.71
N ARG A 71 12.17 -3.08 -10.91
CA ARG A 71 12.05 -4.22 -11.85
C ARG A 71 12.81 -5.46 -11.40
N ASN A 72 13.88 -5.28 -10.64
CA ASN A 72 14.73 -6.36 -10.12
C ASN A 72 14.32 -6.79 -8.70
N ASP A 73 13.16 -6.29 -8.21
CA ASP A 73 12.65 -6.55 -6.86
C ASP A 73 13.65 -6.17 -5.73
N ALA A 74 14.57 -5.23 -6.01
CA ALA A 74 15.63 -4.78 -5.11
C ALA A 74 15.22 -3.61 -4.18
N VAL A 75 13.99 -3.12 -4.29
CA VAL A 75 13.45 -2.12 -3.36
C VAL A 75 12.65 -2.82 -2.28
N ASP A 76 13.07 -2.69 -1.03
CA ASP A 76 12.31 -3.18 0.13
C ASP A 76 11.15 -2.24 0.43
N LYS A 77 9.93 -2.74 0.40
CA LYS A 77 8.69 -2.00 0.71
C LYS A 77 7.95 -2.71 1.82
N ARG A 78 7.73 -2.03 2.93
CA ARG A 78 7.03 -2.59 4.09
C ARG A 78 5.73 -1.81 4.35
N TYR A 79 4.64 -2.55 4.46
CA TYR A 79 3.30 -2.02 4.70
C TYR A 79 2.74 -2.56 6.00
N LEU A 80 2.02 -1.72 6.73
CA LEU A 80 1.17 -2.16 7.83
C LEU A 80 -0.25 -2.37 7.32
N ALA A 81 -0.83 -3.52 7.66
CA ALA A 81 -2.21 -3.84 7.35
C ALA A 81 -2.90 -4.47 8.57
N LEU A 82 -4.10 -4.00 8.89
CA LEU A 82 -4.96 -4.62 9.89
C LEU A 82 -5.97 -5.52 9.17
N VAL A 83 -5.86 -6.83 9.36
CA VAL A 83 -6.67 -7.83 8.66
C VAL A 83 -7.71 -8.46 9.58
N ALA A 84 -8.83 -8.92 9.01
CA ALA A 84 -9.90 -9.58 9.76
C ALA A 84 -9.46 -10.95 10.30
N GLY A 85 -9.84 -11.25 11.53
CA GLY A 85 -9.65 -12.54 12.16
C GLY A 85 -8.19 -12.82 12.60
N LYS A 86 -7.95 -14.08 12.95
CA LYS A 86 -6.65 -14.56 13.43
C LYS A 86 -5.81 -15.07 12.26
N TRP A 87 -4.85 -14.27 11.80
CA TRP A 87 -3.92 -14.67 10.73
C TRP A 87 -3.19 -15.97 11.11
N PRO A 88 -3.17 -16.99 10.22
CA PRO A 88 -2.51 -18.26 10.49
C PRO A 88 -0.99 -18.09 10.70
N ALA A 89 -0.45 -18.65 11.78
CA ALA A 89 0.97 -18.47 12.12
C ALA A 89 1.94 -19.08 11.08
N TYR A 90 1.48 -20.11 10.36
CA TYR A 90 2.25 -20.76 9.29
C TYR A 90 2.25 -19.95 7.99
N GLN A 91 1.32 -19.02 7.79
CA GLN A 91 1.17 -18.26 6.54
C GLN A 91 2.18 -17.10 6.50
N LYS A 92 3.42 -17.42 6.13
CA LYS A 92 4.53 -16.46 6.04
C LYS A 92 4.59 -15.73 4.71
N SER A 93 3.95 -16.25 3.68
CA SER A 93 3.87 -15.61 2.37
C SER A 93 2.65 -16.07 1.60
N VAL A 94 2.18 -15.22 0.68
CA VAL A 94 1.13 -15.55 -0.30
C VAL A 94 1.73 -15.40 -1.69
N SER A 95 1.74 -16.50 -2.45
CA SER A 95 2.17 -16.53 -3.86
C SER A 95 0.96 -16.92 -4.71
N ALA A 96 0.32 -15.93 -5.33
CA ALA A 96 -0.86 -16.12 -6.15
C ALA A 96 -0.87 -15.13 -7.31
N PRO A 97 -1.04 -15.60 -8.58
CA PRO A 97 -1.03 -14.72 -9.74
C PRO A 97 -2.28 -13.84 -9.78
N LEU A 98 -2.10 -12.58 -10.21
CA LEU A 98 -3.14 -11.55 -10.16
C LEU A 98 -3.54 -11.08 -11.56
N ALA A 99 -4.83 -11.08 -11.85
CA ALA A 99 -5.40 -10.58 -13.10
C ALA A 99 -6.38 -9.43 -12.84
N LYS A 100 -6.34 -8.41 -13.72
CA LYS A 100 -7.33 -7.34 -13.74
C LYS A 100 -8.61 -7.88 -14.37
N ARG A 101 -9.75 -7.54 -13.79
CA ARG A 101 -11.10 -7.89 -14.27
C ARG A 101 -11.99 -6.67 -14.22
N HIS A 102 -13.14 -6.76 -14.88
CA HIS A 102 -14.24 -5.84 -14.73
C HIS A 102 -15.40 -6.59 -14.10
N THR A 103 -16.10 -5.94 -13.18
CA THR A 103 -17.39 -6.43 -12.68
C THR A 103 -18.46 -6.23 -13.75
N PRO A 104 -19.63 -6.87 -13.66
CA PRO A 104 -20.75 -6.60 -14.56
C PRO A 104 -21.14 -5.11 -14.59
N SER A 105 -20.92 -4.37 -13.49
CA SER A 105 -21.13 -2.91 -13.41
C SER A 105 -20.01 -2.08 -14.04
N GLY A 106 -18.98 -2.70 -14.66
CA GLY A 106 -17.86 -2.02 -15.29
C GLY A 106 -16.74 -1.58 -14.33
N GLU A 107 -16.85 -1.84 -13.04
CA GLU A 107 -15.83 -1.50 -12.07
C GLU A 107 -14.56 -2.37 -12.26
N ARG A 108 -13.39 -1.75 -12.20
CA ARG A 108 -12.10 -2.47 -12.27
C ARG A 108 -11.78 -3.11 -10.92
N ILE A 109 -11.62 -4.43 -10.91
CA ILE A 109 -11.16 -5.22 -9.77
C ILE A 109 -9.93 -6.05 -10.15
N VAL A 110 -9.25 -6.57 -9.13
CA VAL A 110 -8.16 -7.56 -9.29
C VAL A 110 -8.58 -8.84 -8.59
N LYS A 111 -8.31 -9.99 -9.21
CA LYS A 111 -8.58 -11.31 -8.62
C LYS A 111 -7.37 -12.21 -8.81
N VAL A 112 -7.25 -13.21 -7.93
CA VAL A 112 -6.35 -14.34 -8.16
C VAL A 112 -6.88 -15.13 -9.35
N ALA A 113 -6.02 -15.38 -10.33
CA ALA A 113 -6.36 -16.14 -11.52
C ALA A 113 -5.10 -16.78 -12.13
N PRO A 114 -5.16 -18.04 -12.59
CA PRO A 114 -3.99 -18.78 -13.10
C PRO A 114 -3.26 -18.06 -14.25
N GLU A 115 -3.99 -17.36 -15.13
CA GLU A 115 -3.45 -16.57 -16.24
C GLU A 115 -2.95 -15.18 -15.81
N GLY A 116 -3.04 -14.84 -14.53
CA GLY A 116 -2.61 -13.58 -13.97
C GLY A 116 -1.09 -13.41 -13.98
N LYS A 117 -0.63 -12.20 -13.68
CA LYS A 117 0.79 -11.92 -13.49
C LYS A 117 1.24 -12.46 -12.13
N ALA A 118 2.38 -13.17 -12.12
CA ALA A 118 2.98 -13.67 -10.89
C ALA A 118 3.12 -12.55 -9.85
N ALA A 119 2.73 -12.87 -8.61
CA ALA A 119 2.81 -11.96 -7.48
C ALA A 119 3.10 -12.76 -6.21
N LYS A 120 3.98 -12.21 -5.36
CA LYS A 120 4.33 -12.75 -4.05
C LYS A 120 4.35 -11.63 -3.02
N THR A 121 3.75 -11.88 -1.86
CA THR A 121 3.80 -10.99 -0.69
C THR A 121 4.23 -11.79 0.52
N GLU A 122 5.29 -11.36 1.19
CA GLU A 122 5.71 -11.91 2.47
C GLU A 122 4.90 -11.24 3.58
N MET A 123 4.57 -12.01 4.63
CA MET A 123 3.66 -11.59 5.70
C MET A 123 4.27 -11.93 7.06
N GLN A 124 4.27 -10.95 7.96
CA GLN A 124 4.68 -11.12 9.34
C GLN A 124 3.59 -10.62 10.27
N VAL A 125 3.19 -11.46 11.25
CA VAL A 125 2.28 -11.02 12.32
C VAL A 125 3.05 -10.13 13.29
N LEU A 126 2.54 -8.93 13.51
CA LEU A 126 3.07 -8.00 14.50
C LEU A 126 2.28 -8.06 15.80
N GLU A 127 0.95 -8.02 15.69
CA GLU A 127 0.09 -7.95 16.88
C GLU A 127 -1.26 -8.61 16.62
N ARG A 128 -1.83 -9.26 17.63
CA ARG A 128 -3.14 -9.94 17.56
C ARG A 128 -4.15 -9.25 18.45
N PHE A 129 -5.38 -9.09 17.95
CA PHE A 129 -6.49 -8.49 18.68
C PHE A 129 -7.72 -9.42 18.62
N PRO A 130 -8.73 -9.21 19.48
CA PRO A 130 -10.03 -9.84 19.28
C PRO A 130 -10.60 -9.50 17.89
N GLY A 131 -10.79 -10.53 17.04
CA GLY A 131 -11.32 -10.37 15.69
C GLY A 131 -10.42 -9.75 14.63
N ALA A 132 -9.17 -9.36 14.95
CA ALA A 132 -8.24 -8.75 14.00
C ALA A 132 -6.77 -9.14 14.23
N THR A 133 -5.93 -8.96 13.21
CA THR A 133 -4.48 -9.14 13.31
C THR A 133 -3.78 -7.99 12.58
N LEU A 134 -2.84 -7.32 13.24
CA LEU A 134 -1.91 -6.40 12.60
C LEU A 134 -0.78 -7.21 11.98
N ILE A 135 -0.56 -7.03 10.69
CA ILE A 135 0.53 -7.67 9.95
C ILE A 135 1.41 -6.62 9.28
N GLU A 136 2.68 -6.96 9.14
CA GLU A 136 3.56 -6.34 8.16
C GLU A 136 3.50 -7.16 6.87
N ALA A 137 3.30 -6.47 5.75
CA ALA A 137 3.27 -7.06 4.42
C ALA A 137 4.40 -6.48 3.58
N LYS A 138 5.23 -7.37 3.01
CA LYS A 138 6.35 -7.03 2.13
C LYS A 138 6.07 -7.57 0.72
N PRO A 139 5.53 -6.75 -0.19
CA PRO A 139 5.28 -7.17 -1.56
C PRO A 139 6.60 -7.26 -2.34
N VAL A 140 6.99 -8.47 -2.75
CA VAL A 140 8.16 -8.71 -3.62
C VAL A 140 7.91 -8.12 -5.01
N SER A 141 6.68 -8.18 -5.50
CA SER A 141 6.24 -7.52 -6.75
C SER A 141 5.34 -6.32 -6.47
N GLY A 142 5.05 -5.50 -7.47
CA GLY A 142 4.21 -4.28 -7.34
C GLY A 142 2.91 -4.35 -8.16
N ARG A 143 2.09 -5.41 -8.03
CA ARG A 143 0.84 -5.52 -8.77
C ARG A 143 -0.27 -4.68 -8.13
N THR A 144 -1.18 -4.17 -8.95
CA THR A 144 -2.35 -3.41 -8.49
C THR A 144 -3.11 -4.19 -7.41
N HIS A 145 -3.45 -3.54 -6.30
CA HIS A 145 -4.17 -4.11 -5.15
C HIS A 145 -3.55 -5.39 -4.55
N GLN A 146 -2.26 -5.65 -4.79
CA GLN A 146 -1.64 -6.94 -4.50
C GLN A 146 -1.86 -7.40 -3.05
N ILE A 147 -1.51 -6.58 -2.05
CA ILE A 147 -1.65 -6.93 -0.63
C ILE A 147 -3.14 -7.18 -0.31
N ARG A 148 -4.03 -6.32 -0.77
CA ARG A 148 -5.48 -6.39 -0.55
C ARG A 148 -6.08 -7.69 -1.06
N VAL A 149 -5.71 -8.09 -2.29
CA VAL A 149 -6.20 -9.33 -2.90
C VAL A 149 -5.56 -10.56 -2.28
N HIS A 150 -4.27 -10.52 -1.93
CA HIS A 150 -3.59 -11.63 -1.28
C HIS A 150 -4.17 -11.92 0.11
N THR A 151 -4.44 -10.89 0.91
CA THR A 151 -5.06 -11.06 2.24
C THR A 151 -6.50 -11.58 2.13
N GLN A 152 -7.28 -11.05 1.19
CA GLN A 152 -8.63 -11.52 0.90
C GLN A 152 -8.64 -12.99 0.42
N HIS A 153 -7.68 -13.38 -0.43
CA HIS A 153 -7.53 -14.75 -0.95
C HIS A 153 -7.31 -15.78 0.16
N ILE A 154 -6.60 -15.40 1.23
CA ILE A 154 -6.37 -16.25 2.43
C ILE A 154 -7.57 -16.22 3.39
N GLY A 155 -8.63 -15.48 3.08
CA GLY A 155 -9.81 -15.35 3.94
C GLY A 155 -9.71 -14.27 5.01
N HIS A 156 -8.67 -13.43 4.99
CA HIS A 156 -8.39 -12.38 5.95
C HIS A 156 -8.32 -10.99 5.28
N PRO A 157 -9.41 -10.45 4.73
CA PRO A 157 -9.37 -9.15 4.06
C PRO A 157 -8.95 -8.04 5.02
N ILE A 158 -8.36 -6.98 4.46
CA ILE A 158 -7.96 -5.80 5.22
C ILE A 158 -9.20 -5.07 5.71
N LEU A 159 -9.19 -4.60 6.96
CA LEU A 159 -10.27 -3.82 7.52
C LEU A 159 -10.41 -2.47 6.80
N GLY A 160 -11.64 -2.04 6.60
CA GLY A 160 -11.96 -0.82 5.85
C GLY A 160 -11.79 -0.94 4.33
N ASP A 161 -11.53 -2.13 3.79
CA ASP A 161 -11.44 -2.35 2.35
C ASP A 161 -12.82 -2.59 1.74
N ILE A 162 -13.48 -1.53 1.28
CA ILE A 162 -14.81 -1.60 0.69
C ILE A 162 -14.90 -2.46 -0.59
N LYS A 163 -13.77 -2.73 -1.24
CA LYS A 163 -13.70 -3.46 -2.51
C LYS A 163 -13.53 -4.98 -2.33
N TYR A 164 -12.81 -5.39 -1.28
CA TYR A 164 -12.40 -6.79 -1.05
C TYR A 164 -12.89 -7.35 0.30
N GLN A 165 -13.76 -6.63 0.98
CA GLN A 165 -14.34 -7.01 2.27
C GLN A 165 -15.24 -8.26 2.20
N ASN A 166 -15.46 -8.87 3.35
CA ASN A 166 -16.49 -9.87 3.62
C ASN A 166 -17.26 -9.46 4.88
N ASP A 167 -18.33 -10.20 5.24
CA ASP A 167 -19.19 -9.87 6.38
C ASP A 167 -18.41 -9.76 7.69
N GLN A 168 -17.44 -10.66 7.92
CA GLN A 168 -16.58 -10.63 9.11
C GLN A 168 -15.76 -9.34 9.16
N SER A 169 -15.10 -8.96 8.06
CA SER A 169 -14.27 -7.74 8.03
C SER A 169 -15.12 -6.49 8.17
N GLN A 170 -16.34 -6.47 7.62
CA GLN A 170 -17.28 -5.36 7.81
C GLN A 170 -17.67 -5.19 9.28
N ALA A 171 -18.06 -6.27 9.95
CA ALA A 171 -18.43 -6.24 11.36
C ALA A 171 -17.29 -5.74 12.25
N VAL A 172 -16.07 -6.28 12.05
CA VAL A 172 -14.88 -5.86 12.83
C VAL A 172 -14.49 -4.41 12.50
N THR A 173 -14.57 -3.97 11.24
CA THR A 173 -14.33 -2.59 10.82
C THR A 173 -15.26 -1.62 11.56
N ALA A 174 -16.56 -1.95 11.63
CA ALA A 174 -17.55 -1.13 12.32
C ALA A 174 -17.27 -1.06 13.83
N THR A 175 -16.98 -2.20 14.47
CA THR A 175 -16.66 -2.28 15.90
C THR A 175 -15.38 -1.51 16.25
N ALA A 176 -14.37 -1.55 15.39
CA ALA A 176 -13.13 -0.80 15.54
C ALA A 176 -13.26 0.71 15.26
N GLY A 177 -14.42 1.16 14.78
CA GLY A 177 -14.67 2.57 14.41
C GLY A 177 -13.81 3.06 13.23
N LEU A 178 -13.30 2.14 12.41
CA LEU A 178 -12.43 2.46 11.28
C LEU A 178 -13.26 2.93 10.09
N LYS A 179 -12.89 4.08 9.49
CA LYS A 179 -13.63 4.71 8.39
C LYS A 179 -12.94 4.61 7.03
N ARG A 180 -11.74 4.04 6.99
CA ARG A 180 -10.92 3.94 5.78
C ARG A 180 -10.17 2.60 5.72
N LEU A 181 -9.56 2.33 4.57
CA LEU A 181 -8.65 1.19 4.39
C LEU A 181 -7.48 1.25 5.40
N PHE A 182 -7.30 0.21 6.22
CA PHE A 182 -6.13 0.09 7.11
C PHE A 182 -4.95 -0.52 6.34
N LEU A 183 -4.42 0.22 5.38
CA LEU A 183 -3.21 -0.13 4.64
C LEU A 183 -2.31 1.09 4.52
N HIS A 184 -1.09 0.97 5.04
CA HIS A 184 -0.14 2.08 5.13
C HIS A 184 1.26 1.64 4.69
N ALA A 185 1.84 2.33 3.70
CA ALA A 185 3.21 2.13 3.26
C ALA A 185 4.17 2.73 4.30
N LYS A 186 4.53 1.91 5.30
CA LYS A 186 5.29 2.33 6.49
C LYS A 186 6.74 2.65 6.17
N ALA A 187 7.40 1.79 5.40
CA ALA A 187 8.83 1.91 5.16
C ALA A 187 9.20 1.53 3.73
N ILE A 188 10.29 2.13 3.26
CA ILE A 188 10.90 1.83 1.97
C ILE A 188 12.42 1.92 2.08
N ALA A 189 13.14 0.91 1.56
CA ALA A 189 14.60 0.94 1.49
C ALA A 189 15.09 0.64 0.07
N PHE A 190 16.14 1.36 -0.36
CA PHE A 190 16.72 1.29 -1.70
C PHE A 190 18.16 1.86 -1.70
N GLU A 191 18.89 1.61 -2.80
CA GLU A 191 20.20 2.21 -3.04
C GLU A 191 20.08 3.36 -4.04
N LEU A 192 20.77 4.46 -3.82
CA LEU A 192 20.84 5.56 -4.79
C LEU A 192 22.21 6.24 -4.73
N ALA A 193 22.88 6.35 -5.88
CA ALA A 193 24.20 6.97 -6.03
C ALA A 193 25.32 6.39 -5.12
N GLY A 194 25.18 5.15 -4.68
CA GLY A 194 26.10 4.45 -3.77
C GLY A 194 25.72 4.53 -2.29
N ASP A 195 24.70 5.30 -1.95
CA ASP A 195 24.18 5.43 -0.60
C ASP A 195 22.97 4.52 -0.38
N HIS A 196 22.87 3.92 0.81
CA HIS A 196 21.70 3.18 1.27
C HIS A 196 20.70 4.13 1.93
N TYR A 197 19.46 4.08 1.48
CA TYR A 197 18.33 4.82 2.06
C TYR A 197 17.37 3.86 2.74
N GLU A 198 17.07 4.09 4.00
CA GLU A 198 15.99 3.46 4.73
C GLU A 198 15.08 4.56 5.30
N LEU A 199 13.85 4.63 4.81
CA LEU A 199 12.90 5.69 5.11
C LEU A 199 11.66 5.09 5.76
N GLU A 200 11.19 5.73 6.83
CA GLU A 200 9.98 5.33 7.53
C GLU A 200 9.03 6.50 7.74
N CYS A 201 7.73 6.21 7.81
CA CYS A 201 6.72 7.14 8.31
C CYS A 201 5.77 6.45 9.28
N SER A 202 5.35 7.19 10.29
CA SER A 202 4.39 6.74 11.29
C SER A 202 2.98 6.62 10.67
N LEU A 203 2.14 5.79 11.28
CA LEU A 203 0.70 5.79 11.01
C LEU A 203 0.13 7.19 11.27
N ASP A 204 -0.90 7.55 10.53
CA ASP A 204 -1.68 8.76 10.84
C ASP A 204 -2.52 8.59 12.12
N ALA A 205 -3.03 9.70 12.64
CA ALA A 205 -3.74 9.75 13.91
C ALA A 205 -4.98 8.84 13.95
N GLU A 206 -5.67 8.65 12.81
CA GLU A 206 -6.85 7.77 12.73
C GLU A 206 -6.45 6.31 12.91
N LEU A 207 -5.46 5.82 12.15
CA LEU A 207 -5.01 4.44 12.25
C LEU A 207 -4.37 4.13 13.62
N GLU A 208 -3.60 5.08 14.17
CA GLU A 208 -3.06 4.96 15.54
C GLU A 208 -4.17 4.89 16.60
N SER A 209 -5.23 5.69 16.45
CA SER A 209 -6.37 5.68 17.37
C SER A 209 -7.09 4.33 17.36
N VAL A 210 -7.27 3.72 16.18
CA VAL A 210 -7.87 2.39 16.04
C VAL A 210 -7.01 1.33 16.76
N LEU A 211 -5.69 1.33 16.58
CA LEU A 211 -4.81 0.39 17.29
C LEU A 211 -4.85 0.58 18.80
N ARG A 212 -4.85 1.83 19.29
CA ARG A 212 -4.99 2.10 20.73
C ARG A 212 -6.31 1.58 21.27
N GLY A 213 -7.42 1.79 20.56
CA GLY A 213 -8.73 1.26 20.94
C GLY A 213 -8.75 -0.27 21.02
N LEU A 214 -8.15 -0.95 20.05
CA LEU A 214 -8.04 -2.42 20.06
C LEU A 214 -7.12 -2.94 21.18
N ARG A 215 -6.05 -2.23 21.52
CA ARG A 215 -5.16 -2.58 22.64
C ARG A 215 -5.83 -2.47 24.00
N SER A 216 -6.74 -1.51 24.17
CA SER A 216 -7.49 -1.33 25.41
C SER A 216 -8.60 -2.37 25.65
N GLN A 217 -8.91 -3.20 24.63
CA GLN A 217 -9.92 -4.29 24.73
C GLN A 217 -9.30 -5.67 25.03
N ARG A 218 -8.01 -5.72 25.34
CA ARG A 218 -7.27 -6.95 25.70
C ARG A 218 -7.42 -7.35 27.14
#